data_86f9a5049a32ca562dc44329636410e8
#
_entry.id   86f9a5049a32ca562dc44329636410e8
#
_cell.length_a   1.000
_cell.length_b   1.000
_cell.length_c   1.000
_cell.angle_alpha   90.00
_cell.angle_beta   90.00
_cell.angle_gamma   90.00
#
_symmetry.space_group_name_H-M   'P 1'
#
loop_
_entity.id
_entity.type
_entity.pdbx_description
1 polymer ?
#
loop_
_entity_poly.entity_id
_entity_poly.type
_entity_poly.pdbx_seq_one_letter_code
_entity_poly.pdbx_strand_id
1 'polypeptide(L)'
;LYPAYTYARIYKKGDILKRHKDRFSCEISTTMNLGGDPWPIYLSPNENVGIPDGQKITTTSQAKGIKVDLKPGDMLVYSGCELEHWREKFKGKECIQVFLHYNNRKTPGSKDNMFDKRPHLGLPSWFKR
;
A
#
# COMPACT_ATOMS: atom_id res chain seq x y z
N LEU A 1 -1.95 16.24 -6.09
CA LEU A 1 -1.47 14.86 -6.24
C LEU A 1 -1.59 14.41 -7.69
N TYR A 2 -0.74 13.48 -8.11
CA TYR A 2 -0.91 12.71 -9.33
C TYR A 2 -1.40 11.30 -8.94
N PRO A 3 -2.53 10.82 -9.49
CA PRO A 3 -2.98 9.45 -9.25
C PRO A 3 -2.04 8.46 -9.96
N ALA A 4 -1.60 7.44 -9.24
CA ALA A 4 -0.78 6.37 -9.82
C ALA A 4 -1.66 5.20 -10.26
N TYR A 5 -2.23 4.46 -9.32
CA TYR A 5 -3.17 3.38 -9.63
C TYR A 5 -4.08 3.08 -8.44
N THR A 6 -5.15 2.36 -8.72
CA THR A 6 -6.11 1.89 -7.71
C THR A 6 -6.46 0.44 -7.97
N TYR A 7 -6.76 -0.30 -6.92
CA TYR A 7 -7.34 -1.63 -7.03
C TYR A 7 -8.10 -2.00 -5.76
N ALA A 8 -9.02 -2.94 -5.88
CA ALA A 8 -9.69 -3.57 -4.76
C ALA A 8 -9.26 -5.04 -4.68
N ARG A 9 -9.23 -5.58 -3.48
CA ARG A 9 -8.89 -6.98 -3.25
C ARG A 9 -9.73 -7.57 -2.13
N ILE A 10 -10.14 -8.82 -2.33
CA ILE A 10 -10.75 -9.65 -1.32
C ILE A 10 -9.68 -10.58 -0.77
N TYR A 11 -9.39 -10.45 0.51
CA TYR A 11 -8.46 -11.32 1.21
C TYR A 11 -9.21 -12.45 1.89
N LYS A 12 -8.57 -13.61 1.95
CA LYS A 12 -9.12 -14.84 2.50
C LYS A 12 -8.28 -15.34 3.68
N LYS A 13 -8.86 -16.23 4.46
CA LYS A 13 -8.17 -16.86 5.57
C LYS A 13 -6.81 -17.43 5.14
N GLY A 14 -5.77 -17.07 5.88
CA GLY A 14 -4.40 -17.49 5.62
C GLY A 14 -3.56 -16.50 4.82
N ASP A 15 -4.17 -15.48 4.20
CA ASP A 15 -3.43 -14.43 3.50
C ASP A 15 -2.52 -13.67 4.47
N ILE A 16 -1.38 -13.24 3.94
CA ILE A 16 -0.36 -12.46 4.66
C ILE A 16 0.07 -11.31 3.75
N LEU A 17 0.22 -10.12 4.31
CA LEU A 17 0.97 -9.05 3.68
C LEU A 17 2.34 -8.99 4.37
N LYS A 18 3.37 -9.49 3.70
CA LYS A 18 4.73 -9.50 4.24
C LYS A 18 5.23 -8.08 4.49
N ARG A 19 6.13 -7.92 5.47
CA ARG A 19 6.78 -6.64 5.76
C ARG A 19 7.49 -6.11 4.52
N HIS A 20 7.22 -4.87 4.17
CA HIS A 20 7.81 -4.22 3.01
C HIS A 20 7.67 -2.70 3.06
N LYS A 21 8.43 -2.04 2.22
CA LYS A 21 8.18 -0.68 1.74
C LYS A 21 7.72 -0.75 0.30
N ASP A 22 6.86 0.14 -0.08
CA ASP A 22 6.33 0.19 -1.44
C ASP A 22 7.33 0.80 -2.43
N ARG A 23 7.07 0.61 -3.70
CA ARG A 23 7.78 1.29 -4.81
C ARG A 23 7.34 2.75 -4.91
N PHE A 24 8.07 3.56 -5.65
CA PHE A 24 7.85 5.01 -5.78
C PHE A 24 6.42 5.39 -6.24
N SER A 25 5.76 4.59 -7.07
CA SER A 25 4.36 4.84 -7.45
C SER A 25 3.38 4.87 -6.26
N CYS A 26 3.81 4.40 -5.11
CA CYS A 26 3.04 4.35 -3.87
C CYS A 26 3.61 5.31 -2.81
N GLU A 27 4.15 6.45 -3.24
CA GLU A 27 4.68 7.49 -2.34
C GLU A 27 3.65 7.89 -1.30
N ILE A 28 2.42 8.11 -1.73
CA ILE A 28 1.27 8.32 -0.86
C ILE A 28 0.32 7.14 -1.09
N SER A 29 0.25 6.27 -0.13
CA SER A 29 -0.58 5.07 -0.14
C SER A 29 -1.80 5.24 0.72
N THR A 30 -2.88 4.59 0.33
CA THR A 30 -4.06 4.44 1.17
C THR A 30 -4.47 2.98 1.25
N THR A 31 -5.07 2.60 2.36
CA THR A 31 -5.82 1.37 2.50
C THR A 31 -7.16 1.69 3.17
N MET A 32 -8.25 1.33 2.52
CA MET A 32 -9.62 1.56 3.01
C MET A 32 -10.31 0.23 3.22
N ASN A 33 -10.85 0.04 4.41
CA ASN A 33 -11.65 -1.15 4.71
C ASN A 33 -13.07 -0.98 4.13
N LEU A 34 -13.47 -1.88 3.25
CA LEU A 34 -14.81 -1.91 2.67
C LEU A 34 -15.75 -2.89 3.38
N GLY A 35 -15.21 -3.79 4.22
CA GLY A 35 -16.02 -4.74 4.96
C GLY A 35 -15.34 -6.07 5.20
N GLY A 36 -16.10 -7.02 5.74
CA GLY A 36 -15.61 -8.34 6.14
C GLY A 36 -15.05 -8.37 7.56
N ASP A 37 -14.27 -9.39 7.86
CA ASP A 37 -13.69 -9.57 9.19
C ASP A 37 -12.52 -8.61 9.42
N PRO A 38 -12.28 -8.17 10.67
CA PRO A 38 -11.18 -7.27 11.01
C PRO A 38 -9.82 -7.85 10.65
N TRP A 39 -8.98 -7.03 10.02
CA TRP A 39 -7.60 -7.39 9.70
C TRP A 39 -6.70 -6.17 9.82
N PRO A 40 -6.03 -5.98 10.97
CA PRO A 40 -5.23 -4.80 11.23
C PRO A 40 -4.02 -4.69 10.28
N ILE A 41 -3.62 -3.46 10.01
CA ILE A 41 -2.33 -3.15 9.38
C ILE A 41 -1.35 -2.68 10.46
N TYR A 42 -0.08 -3.03 10.29
CA TYR A 42 1.01 -2.59 11.15
C TYR A 42 1.94 -1.69 10.35
N LEU A 43 2.42 -0.62 10.97
CA LEU A 43 3.41 0.28 10.40
C LEU A 43 4.57 0.47 11.38
N SER A 44 5.79 0.47 10.85
CA SER A 44 6.98 0.81 11.63
C SER A 44 7.57 2.11 11.10
N PRO A 45 7.72 3.13 11.95
CA PRO A 45 8.39 4.37 11.59
C PRO A 45 9.93 4.23 11.58
N ASN A 46 10.45 3.01 11.65
CA ASN A 46 11.89 2.76 11.65
C ASN A 46 12.51 3.09 10.28
N GLU A 47 13.16 4.22 10.20
CA GLU A 47 13.76 4.79 9.00
C GLU A 47 15.00 4.05 8.48
N ASN A 48 15.59 3.17 9.30
CA ASN A 48 16.84 2.48 8.97
C ASN A 48 16.68 1.30 8.00
N VAL A 49 15.50 1.02 7.59
CA VAL A 49 15.23 0.00 6.56
C VAL A 49 15.33 0.67 5.20
N GLY A 50 16.45 0.55 4.56
CA GLY A 50 16.91 1.24 3.36
C GLY A 50 15.82 1.76 2.41
N ILE A 51 16.07 2.90 1.83
CA ILE A 51 15.17 3.50 0.84
C ILE A 51 15.29 2.71 -0.45
N PRO A 52 14.19 2.18 -0.99
CA PRO A 52 14.24 1.54 -2.29
C PRO A 52 14.58 2.57 -3.35
N ASP A 53 15.44 2.19 -4.24
CA ASP A 53 15.69 2.92 -5.47
C ASP A 53 14.48 2.73 -6.42
N GLY A 54 13.33 3.30 -6.03
CA GLY A 54 12.06 3.20 -6.74
C GLY A 54 11.37 1.84 -6.73
N GLN A 55 11.97 0.83 -6.10
CA GLN A 55 11.46 -0.55 -6.08
C GLN A 55 10.84 -0.93 -4.73
N LYS A 56 9.89 -1.85 -4.75
CA LYS A 56 9.35 -2.46 -3.54
C LYS A 56 10.43 -3.25 -2.81
N ILE A 57 10.58 -3.03 -1.50
CA ILE A 57 11.51 -3.80 -0.67
C ILE A 57 10.72 -4.68 0.31
N THR A 58 11.05 -5.96 0.34
CA THR A 58 10.68 -6.85 1.43
C THR A 58 11.72 -6.74 2.53
N THR A 59 11.30 -6.45 3.74
CA THR A 59 12.20 -6.20 4.87
C THR A 59 12.26 -7.40 5.80
N THR A 60 13.37 -7.54 6.52
CA THR A 60 13.58 -8.56 7.56
C THR A 60 13.54 -7.96 8.96
N SER A 61 13.13 -6.71 9.10
CA SER A 61 13.02 -6.04 10.39
C SER A 61 12.13 -6.82 11.36
N GLN A 62 12.51 -6.81 12.64
CA GLN A 62 11.75 -7.39 13.74
C GLN A 62 11.05 -6.31 14.59
N ALA A 63 11.00 -5.08 14.11
CA ALA A 63 10.31 -3.99 14.80
C ALA A 63 8.85 -4.34 15.06
N LYS A 64 8.37 -4.07 16.28
CA LYS A 64 7.00 -4.38 16.70
C LYS A 64 5.95 -3.61 15.89
N GLY A 65 6.27 -2.38 15.51
CA GLY A 65 5.36 -1.50 14.79
C GLY A 65 4.17 -1.02 15.60
N ILE A 66 3.37 -0.19 14.95
CA ILE A 66 2.12 0.34 15.47
C ILE A 66 0.97 -0.37 14.78
N LYS A 67 0.10 -0.98 15.57
CA LYS A 67 -1.12 -1.64 15.08
C LYS A 67 -2.18 -0.58 14.78
N VAL A 68 -2.79 -0.66 13.60
CA VAL A 68 -3.90 0.18 13.19
C VAL A 68 -5.09 -0.70 12.81
N ASP A 69 -6.17 -0.57 13.56
CA ASP A 69 -7.44 -1.22 13.28
C ASP A 69 -8.33 -0.26 12.47
N LEU A 70 -8.86 -0.74 11.35
CA LEU A 70 -9.74 0.00 10.47
C LEU A 70 -11.13 -0.64 10.47
N LYS A 71 -12.15 0.13 10.82
CA LYS A 71 -13.55 -0.28 10.64
C LYS A 71 -13.98 -0.10 9.19
N PRO A 72 -15.06 -0.76 8.74
CA PRO A 72 -15.62 -0.48 7.42
C PRO A 72 -15.87 1.01 7.19
N GLY A 73 -15.34 1.56 6.12
CA GLY A 73 -15.36 3.00 5.79
C GLY A 73 -14.14 3.79 6.27
N ASP A 74 -13.35 3.27 7.20
CA ASP A 74 -12.11 3.92 7.61
C ASP A 74 -11.02 3.77 6.54
N MET A 75 -10.24 4.83 6.37
CA MET A 75 -9.10 4.85 5.47
C MET A 75 -7.85 5.33 6.20
N LEU A 76 -6.77 4.57 6.08
CA LEU A 76 -5.44 5.00 6.50
C LEU A 76 -4.71 5.57 5.30
N VAL A 77 -4.10 6.75 5.48
CA VAL A 77 -3.21 7.39 4.52
C VAL A 77 -1.80 7.38 5.11
N TYR A 78 -0.82 6.92 4.34
CA TYR A 78 0.56 6.80 4.82
C TYR A 78 1.57 6.91 3.69
N SER A 79 2.83 7.18 4.03
CA SER A 79 3.94 7.17 3.08
C SER A 79 4.38 5.73 2.81
N GLY A 80 3.91 5.16 1.72
CA GLY A 80 4.16 3.75 1.39
C GLY A 80 5.64 3.44 1.11
N CYS A 81 6.39 4.41 0.57
CA CYS A 81 7.82 4.26 0.27
C CYS A 81 8.71 4.39 1.49
N GLU A 82 8.27 5.11 2.53
CA GLU A 82 9.09 5.42 3.70
C GLU A 82 8.79 4.52 4.89
N LEU A 83 7.51 4.20 5.09
CA LEU A 83 7.07 3.39 6.22
C LEU A 83 7.00 1.91 5.85
N GLU A 84 7.78 1.10 6.59
CA GLU A 84 7.59 -0.35 6.56
C GLU A 84 6.19 -0.69 7.05
N HIS A 85 5.48 -1.53 6.31
CA HIS A 85 4.13 -1.93 6.68
C HIS A 85 3.86 -3.39 6.33
N TRP A 86 2.91 -3.99 7.07
CA TRP A 86 2.54 -5.40 6.92
C TRP A 86 1.19 -5.72 7.55
N ARG A 87 0.69 -6.89 7.25
CA ARG A 87 -0.43 -7.51 7.96
C ARG A 87 -0.06 -8.94 8.33
N GLU A 88 -0.32 -9.32 9.57
CA GLU A 88 -0.14 -10.67 10.06
C GLU A 88 -1.08 -11.65 9.34
N LYS A 89 -0.86 -12.95 9.50
CA LYS A 89 -1.71 -13.97 8.88
C LYS A 89 -3.18 -13.75 9.22
N PHE A 90 -3.99 -13.60 8.17
CA PHE A 90 -5.42 -13.35 8.32
C PHE A 90 -6.13 -14.58 8.90
N LYS A 91 -6.85 -14.39 9.99
CA LYS A 91 -7.56 -15.47 10.70
C LYS A 91 -9.06 -15.48 10.39
N GLY A 92 -9.60 -14.38 9.87
CA GLY A 92 -11.00 -14.24 9.50
C GLY A 92 -11.33 -15.01 8.22
N LYS A 93 -12.58 -14.92 7.82
CA LYS A 93 -13.08 -15.57 6.59
C LYS A 93 -12.75 -14.73 5.36
N GLU A 94 -13.06 -13.44 5.42
CA GLU A 94 -12.97 -12.51 4.29
C GLU A 94 -12.74 -11.09 4.76
N CYS A 95 -11.87 -10.34 4.08
CA CYS A 95 -11.64 -8.92 4.31
C CYS A 95 -11.52 -8.21 2.96
N ILE A 96 -12.26 -7.13 2.77
CA ILE A 96 -12.32 -6.39 1.51
C ILE A 96 -11.64 -5.05 1.70
N GLN A 97 -10.61 -4.79 0.90
CA GLN A 97 -9.82 -3.56 0.93
C GLN A 97 -9.78 -2.91 -0.45
N VAL A 98 -9.75 -1.59 -0.46
CA VAL A 98 -9.39 -0.81 -1.65
C VAL A 98 -8.15 0.01 -1.36
N PHE A 99 -7.30 0.12 -2.37
CA PHE A 99 -6.02 0.82 -2.31
C PHE A 99 -6.01 1.92 -3.37
N LEU A 100 -5.65 3.12 -2.95
CA LEU A 100 -5.49 4.28 -3.81
C LEU A 100 -4.06 4.79 -3.63
N HIS A 101 -3.32 4.90 -4.72
CA HIS A 101 -1.92 5.30 -4.70
C HIS A 101 -1.70 6.58 -5.49
N TYR A 102 -0.91 7.48 -4.91
CA TYR A 102 -0.63 8.79 -5.47
C TYR A 102 0.84 9.16 -5.32
N ASN A 103 1.27 10.09 -6.18
CA ASN A 103 2.53 10.81 -6.01
C ASN A 103 2.29 12.29 -5.70
N ASN A 104 3.16 12.88 -4.91
CA ASN A 104 3.18 14.31 -4.69
C ASN A 104 3.64 15.01 -5.97
N ARG A 105 2.89 16.00 -6.45
CA ARG A 105 3.20 16.75 -7.67
C ARG A 105 4.56 17.45 -7.66
N LYS A 106 5.07 17.73 -6.45
CA LYS A 106 6.36 18.40 -6.25
C LYS A 106 7.56 17.43 -6.24
N THR A 107 7.32 16.13 -6.10
CA THR A 107 8.39 15.13 -6.09
C THR A 107 8.90 14.90 -7.53
N PRO A 108 10.20 14.98 -7.78
CA PRO A 108 10.77 14.71 -9.10
C PRO A 108 10.35 13.32 -9.63
N GLY A 109 10.02 13.24 -10.92
CA GLY A 109 9.58 12.01 -11.56
C GLY A 109 8.11 11.62 -11.34
N SER A 110 7.38 12.34 -10.49
CA SER A 110 5.97 12.02 -10.15
C SER A 110 5.04 12.06 -11.36
N LYS A 111 5.24 13.01 -12.27
CA LYS A 111 4.42 13.13 -13.47
C LYS A 111 4.55 11.89 -14.37
N ASP A 112 5.72 11.31 -14.45
CA ASP A 112 5.98 10.13 -15.28
C ASP A 112 5.34 8.87 -14.71
N ASN A 113 5.01 8.90 -13.43
CA ASN A 113 4.29 7.82 -12.73
C ASN A 113 2.77 7.91 -12.82
N MET A 114 2.24 8.99 -13.39
CA MET A 114 0.80 9.18 -13.51
C MET A 114 0.16 7.99 -14.23
N PHE A 115 -0.92 7.45 -13.63
CA PHE A 115 -1.61 6.24 -14.05
C PHE A 115 -0.71 4.98 -14.14
N ASP A 116 0.42 4.99 -13.42
CA ASP A 116 1.40 3.89 -13.43
C ASP A 116 1.81 3.52 -14.87
N LYS A 117 2.09 4.54 -15.68
CA LYS A 117 2.44 4.43 -17.11
C LYS A 117 1.35 3.83 -18.00
N ARG A 118 0.09 3.92 -17.59
CA ARG A 118 -1.06 3.58 -18.42
C ARG A 118 -1.66 4.85 -19.03
N PRO A 119 -2.47 4.75 -20.10
CA PRO A 119 -3.14 5.92 -20.69
C PRO A 119 -4.05 6.66 -19.73
N HIS A 120 -4.74 5.95 -18.84
CA HIS A 120 -5.61 6.52 -17.80
C HIS A 120 -5.78 5.58 -16.62
N LEU A 121 -6.37 6.09 -15.55
CA LEU A 121 -6.64 5.33 -14.34
C LEU A 121 -7.63 4.17 -14.60
N GLY A 122 -7.47 3.08 -13.83
CA GLY A 122 -8.40 1.94 -13.87
C GLY A 122 -8.09 0.87 -14.90
N LEU A 123 -7.13 1.08 -15.79
CA LEU A 123 -6.69 0.06 -16.72
C LEU A 123 -5.86 -1.03 -16.04
N PRO A 124 -5.93 -2.28 -16.50
CA PRO A 124 -5.14 -3.37 -15.94
C PRO A 124 -3.63 -3.18 -16.14
N SER A 125 -2.83 -3.84 -15.33
CA SER A 125 -1.36 -3.66 -15.28
C SER A 125 -0.64 -3.99 -16.57
N TRP A 126 -1.21 -4.84 -17.41
CA TRP A 126 -0.63 -5.20 -18.71
C TRP A 126 -0.87 -4.16 -19.81
N PHE A 127 -1.81 -3.22 -19.59
CA PHE A 127 -2.14 -2.16 -20.55
C PHE A 127 -1.25 -0.93 -20.27
N LYS A 128 -0.02 -0.95 -20.75
CA LYS A 128 0.94 0.14 -20.62
C LYS A 128 1.09 0.92 -21.92
N ARG A 129 1.54 2.15 -21.79
CA ARG A 129 1.95 2.99 -22.91
C ARG A 129 3.22 2.45 -23.57
#